data_26342cf4206ec5990d543ba5564c5ce5
#
_entry.id   26342cf4206ec5990d543ba5564c5ce5
#
_cell.length_a   1.000
_cell.length_b   1.000
_cell.length_c   1.000
_cell.angle_alpha   90.00
_cell.angle_beta   90.00
_cell.angle_gamma   90.00
#
_symmetry.space_group_name_H-M   'P 1'
#
loop_
_entity.id
_entity.type
_entity.pdbx_description
1 polymer ?
#
loop_
_entity_poly.entity_id
_entity_poly.type
_entity_poly.pdbx_seq_one_letter_code
_entity_poly.pdbx_strand_id
1 'polypeptide(L)'
;MQRYRTLAGALGWGQMLISIMTHIPSNRSLIAVAGFCWIASTAPVASQDQLFLTLATGGVTGVYHPAGTAICRAVNKSRSEHGVRCAAEAGSGSVGSLKQLRDRDVDFAIVQADWQHHAYLGTSVFAEFGPMADLKVVAGLHTEMAAIVARADSGFMDLSDLKGQRINIGPAGSGSAATWGQLSQHLPWSEEDRAAITQEDLSGLGEALCSGEIDAYFVVIGHPAGVIEETQEVCPVQFIEIGAGISEKMVADAPYYRAAEIPSGTYGEHNAIETIGTRALLITVEQMPAHAVSTVLRSLLSDIERFRTVHPALTDLDGAQLVEAKTEAPLHLGAVQFYEDQGYLP
;
A
#
# COMPACT_ATOMS: atom_id res chain seq x y z
N MET A 1 30.95 -13.05 -22.27
CA MET A 1 32.08 -14.04 -22.38
C MET A 1 32.20 -14.82 -21.08
N GLN A 2 31.90 -16.13 -21.21
CA GLN A 2 32.50 -17.26 -20.42
C GLN A 2 32.35 -17.23 -18.89
N ARG A 3 31.96 -18.32 -18.19
CA ARG A 3 31.78 -19.77 -18.52
C ARG A 3 30.95 -20.44 -17.41
N TYR A 4 30.04 -21.28 -17.80
CA TYR A 4 29.47 -22.35 -16.97
C TYR A 4 30.52 -23.39 -16.56
N ARG A 5 30.38 -23.96 -15.36
CA ARG A 5 30.94 -25.27 -15.03
C ARG A 5 29.95 -26.09 -14.20
N THR A 6 29.36 -27.05 -14.87
CA THR A 6 28.71 -28.24 -14.34
C THR A 6 29.71 -29.15 -13.68
N LEU A 7 29.38 -29.76 -12.54
CA LEU A 7 30.00 -30.96 -12.03
C LEU A 7 28.91 -31.96 -11.63
N ALA A 8 28.78 -32.97 -12.44
CA ALA A 8 28.08 -34.23 -12.14
C ALA A 8 29.07 -35.12 -11.35
N GLY A 9 28.59 -35.79 -10.31
CA GLY A 9 29.32 -36.79 -9.56
C GLY A 9 28.37 -37.91 -9.12
N ALA A 10 28.34 -38.99 -9.90
CA ALA A 10 27.67 -40.23 -9.55
C ALA A 10 28.60 -41.14 -8.71
N LEU A 11 28.04 -41.79 -7.70
CA LEU A 11 28.55 -43.02 -7.02
C LEU A 11 27.30 -43.57 -6.32
N GLY A 12 26.67 -44.69 -6.54
CA GLY A 12 27.08 -46.01 -6.86
C GLY A 12 27.49 -46.84 -5.61
N TRP A 13 26.53 -47.47 -4.92
CA TRP A 13 26.74 -48.56 -3.95
C TRP A 13 25.38 -49.25 -3.79
N GLY A 14 25.10 -50.52 -4.12
CA GLY A 14 25.88 -51.71 -3.74
C GLY A 14 24.87 -52.62 -3.06
N GLN A 15 24.33 -53.57 -3.80
CA GLN A 15 23.43 -54.63 -3.33
C GLN A 15 24.12 -55.45 -2.24
N MET A 16 23.41 -55.71 -1.12
CA MET A 16 23.81 -56.75 -0.19
C MET A 16 22.62 -57.71 0.04
N LEU A 17 22.69 -58.78 -0.78
CA LEU A 17 21.88 -60.01 -0.56
C LEU A 17 22.42 -60.74 0.69
N ILE A 18 21.60 -60.94 1.68
CA ILE A 18 21.84 -61.93 2.71
C ILE A 18 20.75 -63.01 2.62
N SER A 19 21.20 -64.13 2.10
CA SER A 19 20.48 -65.42 2.11
C SER A 19 20.57 -66.00 3.51
N ILE A 20 19.44 -66.28 4.17
CA ILE A 20 19.39 -67.18 5.29
C ILE A 20 18.38 -68.27 4.98
N MET A 21 18.97 -69.41 4.71
CA MET A 21 18.31 -70.70 4.58
C MET A 21 18.10 -71.34 5.97
N THR A 22 16.99 -72.07 6.08
CA THR A 22 16.74 -73.28 6.82
C THR A 22 16.01 -73.17 8.19
N HIS A 23 14.94 -73.73 8.32
CA HIS A 23 14.48 -74.98 8.93
C HIS A 23 12.98 -74.91 9.21
N ILE A 24 12.25 -75.76 8.52
CA ILE A 24 10.85 -76.05 8.80
C ILE A 24 10.79 -77.23 9.77
N PRO A 25 10.07 -77.15 10.89
CA PRO A 25 9.43 -78.33 11.45
C PRO A 25 7.93 -78.30 11.17
N SER A 26 7.46 -79.39 10.63
CA SER A 26 6.07 -79.72 10.40
C SER A 26 5.32 -79.84 11.73
N ASN A 27 4.28 -79.01 11.93
CA ASN A 27 3.17 -79.44 12.79
C ASN A 27 1.87 -78.79 12.29
N ARG A 28 0.90 -79.64 11.99
CA ARG A 28 -0.43 -79.28 11.50
C ARG A 28 -1.26 -78.67 12.60
N SER A 29 -1.64 -77.42 12.49
CA SER A 29 -2.83 -76.88 13.15
C SER A 29 -3.38 -75.76 12.24
N LEU A 30 -4.51 -76.06 11.63
CA LEU A 30 -5.30 -75.11 10.84
C LEU A 30 -5.89 -74.06 11.76
N ILE A 31 -5.29 -72.88 11.81
CA ILE A 31 -5.93 -71.67 12.35
C ILE A 31 -6.23 -70.77 11.18
N ALA A 32 -7.51 -70.66 10.81
CA ALA A 32 -7.98 -69.71 9.84
C ALA A 32 -7.85 -68.30 10.44
N VAL A 33 -6.77 -67.57 10.06
CA VAL A 33 -6.64 -66.16 10.38
C VAL A 33 -7.37 -65.42 9.26
N ALA A 34 -8.59 -64.94 9.56
CA ALA A 34 -9.31 -63.98 8.77
C ALA A 34 -8.50 -62.68 8.72
N GLY A 35 -7.71 -62.50 7.66
CA GLY A 35 -6.99 -61.24 7.41
C GLY A 35 -7.98 -60.10 7.10
N PHE A 36 -8.27 -59.31 8.11
CA PHE A 36 -9.01 -58.04 7.93
C PHE A 36 -8.07 -57.07 7.22
N CYS A 37 -8.14 -57.03 5.88
CA CYS A 37 -7.41 -56.07 5.08
C CYS A 37 -8.05 -54.71 5.30
N TRP A 38 -7.49 -53.89 6.20
CA TRP A 38 -7.84 -52.50 6.33
C TRP A 38 -7.31 -51.77 5.07
N ILE A 39 -8.21 -51.57 4.10
CA ILE A 39 -7.96 -50.65 3.02
C ILE A 39 -8.08 -49.25 3.64
N ALA A 40 -6.96 -48.68 4.03
CA ALA A 40 -6.89 -47.28 4.35
C ALA A 40 -7.19 -46.49 3.05
N SER A 41 -8.44 -46.07 2.91
CA SER A 41 -8.82 -45.10 1.86
C SER A 41 -8.07 -43.80 2.15
N THR A 42 -6.91 -43.62 1.54
CA THR A 42 -6.28 -42.31 1.44
C THR A 42 -7.14 -41.48 0.50
N ALA A 43 -8.10 -40.75 1.06
CA ALA A 43 -8.74 -39.66 0.32
C ALA A 43 -7.63 -38.72 -0.17
N PRO A 44 -7.62 -38.35 -1.46
CA PRO A 44 -6.69 -37.36 -1.92
C PRO A 44 -6.96 -36.09 -1.09
N VAL A 45 -5.98 -35.65 -0.32
CA VAL A 45 -5.99 -34.30 0.24
C VAL A 45 -5.95 -33.39 -0.98
N ALA A 46 -7.07 -32.79 -1.33
CA ALA A 46 -7.12 -31.77 -2.36
C ALA A 46 -6.11 -30.70 -1.94
N SER A 47 -5.01 -30.59 -2.67
CA SER A 47 -4.10 -29.47 -2.56
C SER A 47 -4.95 -28.23 -2.87
N GLN A 48 -5.29 -27.44 -1.86
CA GLN A 48 -5.83 -26.12 -2.14
C GLN A 48 -4.74 -25.37 -2.91
N ASP A 49 -5.05 -24.98 -4.15
CA ASP A 49 -4.16 -24.13 -4.93
C ASP A 49 -3.89 -22.87 -4.10
N GLN A 50 -2.64 -22.71 -3.68
CA GLN A 50 -2.24 -21.56 -2.88
C GLN A 50 -2.16 -20.34 -3.80
N LEU A 51 -2.95 -19.32 -3.47
CA LEU A 51 -2.90 -18.03 -4.16
C LEU A 51 -1.93 -17.10 -3.40
N PHE A 52 -0.94 -16.57 -4.11
CA PHE A 52 -0.02 -15.57 -3.59
C PHE A 52 -0.45 -14.20 -4.10
N LEU A 53 -0.59 -13.26 -3.18
CA LEU A 53 -0.94 -11.88 -3.48
C LEU A 53 0.20 -10.96 -3.08
N THR A 54 0.50 -10.03 -3.97
CA THR A 54 1.42 -8.91 -3.72
C THR A 54 0.64 -7.61 -3.58
N LEU A 55 1.02 -6.79 -2.59
CA LEU A 55 0.37 -5.52 -2.29
C LEU A 55 1.41 -4.42 -2.31
N ALA A 56 1.38 -3.56 -3.34
CA ALA A 56 2.26 -2.40 -3.44
C ALA A 56 1.85 -1.30 -2.47
N THR A 57 2.84 -0.68 -1.85
CA THR A 57 2.66 0.40 -0.88
C THR A 57 3.56 1.59 -1.20
N GLY A 58 3.65 2.56 -0.30
CA GLY A 58 4.63 3.64 -0.36
C GLY A 58 5.91 3.32 0.38
N GLY A 59 6.73 4.34 0.63
CA GLY A 59 7.93 4.27 1.47
C GLY A 59 7.62 3.81 2.89
N VAL A 60 8.63 3.25 3.55
CA VAL A 60 8.48 2.62 4.88
C VAL A 60 8.12 3.60 6.01
N THR A 61 8.44 4.88 5.85
CA THR A 61 8.12 5.96 6.80
C THR A 61 6.72 6.55 6.64
N GLY A 62 5.98 6.12 5.60
CA GLY A 62 4.60 6.54 5.34
C GLY A 62 3.58 5.55 5.91
N VAL A 63 2.28 5.92 5.83
CA VAL A 63 1.17 5.10 6.35
C VAL A 63 0.87 3.87 5.50
N TYR A 64 1.14 3.90 4.20
CA TYR A 64 0.82 2.79 3.28
C TYR A 64 1.52 1.49 3.63
N HIS A 65 2.82 1.57 3.96
CA HIS A 65 3.59 0.35 4.23
C HIS A 65 3.17 -0.36 5.53
N PRO A 66 3.02 0.30 6.68
CA PRO A 66 2.47 -0.34 7.88
C PRO A 66 1.02 -0.83 7.67
N ALA A 67 0.17 -0.08 6.96
CA ALA A 67 -1.20 -0.50 6.63
C ALA A 67 -1.21 -1.76 5.75
N GLY A 68 -0.47 -1.77 4.64
CA GLY A 68 -0.36 -2.93 3.76
C GLY A 68 0.23 -4.16 4.46
N THR A 69 1.24 -3.96 5.29
CA THR A 69 1.83 -5.03 6.13
C THR A 69 0.80 -5.60 7.10
N ALA A 70 -0.04 -4.75 7.70
CA ALA A 70 -1.09 -5.20 8.62
C ALA A 70 -2.20 -5.96 7.88
N ILE A 71 -2.62 -5.51 6.68
CA ILE A 71 -3.56 -6.23 5.82
C ILE A 71 -3.00 -7.62 5.48
N CYS A 72 -1.78 -7.70 4.97
CA CYS A 72 -1.16 -8.97 4.62
C CYS A 72 -0.96 -9.89 5.84
N ARG A 73 -0.67 -9.34 7.02
CA ARG A 73 -0.61 -10.10 8.27
C ARG A 73 -1.96 -10.70 8.62
N ALA A 74 -3.04 -9.92 8.49
CA ALA A 74 -4.41 -10.38 8.75
C ALA A 74 -4.79 -11.53 7.80
N VAL A 75 -4.52 -11.39 6.50
CA VAL A 75 -4.71 -12.46 5.49
C VAL A 75 -3.91 -13.70 5.85
N ASN A 76 -2.64 -13.57 6.17
CA ASN A 76 -1.76 -14.70 6.47
C ASN A 76 -2.11 -15.44 7.77
N LYS A 77 -2.82 -14.79 8.71
CA LYS A 77 -3.24 -15.36 10.00
C LYS A 77 -4.20 -16.55 9.82
N SER A 78 -5.12 -16.44 8.83
CA SER A 78 -6.09 -17.50 8.51
C SER A 78 -5.81 -18.23 7.18
N ARG A 79 -4.57 -18.18 6.67
CA ARG A 79 -4.20 -18.76 5.37
C ARG A 79 -4.48 -20.26 5.23
N SER A 80 -4.52 -21.00 6.31
CA SER A 80 -4.89 -22.43 6.31
C SER A 80 -6.35 -22.67 5.99
N GLU A 81 -7.21 -21.67 6.15
CA GLU A 81 -8.66 -21.77 5.93
C GLU A 81 -9.03 -21.46 4.48
N HIS A 82 -8.33 -20.51 3.85
CA HIS A 82 -8.68 -20.00 2.53
C HIS A 82 -7.57 -20.14 1.46
N GLY A 83 -6.38 -20.60 1.82
CA GLY A 83 -5.28 -20.86 0.86
C GLY A 83 -4.59 -19.60 0.31
N VAL A 84 -4.98 -18.39 0.74
CA VAL A 84 -4.41 -17.13 0.25
C VAL A 84 -3.24 -16.69 1.13
N ARG A 85 -2.14 -16.26 0.49
CA ARG A 85 -0.99 -15.63 1.11
C ARG A 85 -0.82 -14.22 0.58
N CYS A 86 -0.28 -13.32 1.39
CA CYS A 86 -0.09 -11.92 1.02
C CYS A 86 1.28 -11.42 1.47
N ALA A 87 1.94 -10.65 0.61
CA ALA A 87 3.16 -9.91 0.91
C ALA A 87 2.97 -8.43 0.55
N ALA A 88 3.36 -7.54 1.47
CA ALA A 88 3.39 -6.11 1.20
C ALA A 88 4.78 -5.70 0.71
N GLU A 89 4.84 -4.90 -0.33
CA GLU A 89 6.08 -4.41 -0.94
C GLU A 89 6.16 -2.89 -0.77
N ALA A 90 7.29 -2.41 -0.26
CA ALA A 90 7.57 -0.98 -0.22
C ALA A 90 7.90 -0.46 -1.62
N GLY A 91 7.46 0.75 -1.93
CA GLY A 91 7.65 1.35 -3.24
C GLY A 91 7.62 2.88 -3.21
N SER A 92 7.59 3.50 -4.38
CA SER A 92 7.60 4.96 -4.53
C SER A 92 6.25 5.64 -4.23
N GLY A 93 5.17 4.86 -3.98
CA GLY A 93 3.84 5.39 -3.68
C GLY A 93 2.89 5.33 -4.88
N SER A 94 1.86 6.19 -4.89
CA SER A 94 0.66 6.04 -5.70
C SER A 94 0.89 5.83 -7.20
N VAL A 95 1.67 6.69 -7.84
CA VAL A 95 1.89 6.62 -9.31
C VAL A 95 2.71 5.39 -9.68
N GLY A 96 3.77 5.09 -8.90
CA GLY A 96 4.58 3.89 -9.10
C GLY A 96 3.77 2.61 -8.91
N SER A 97 2.97 2.54 -7.84
CA SER A 97 2.11 1.38 -7.54
C SER A 97 1.02 1.15 -8.61
N LEU A 98 0.45 2.24 -9.17
CA LEU A 98 -0.51 2.16 -10.28
C LEU A 98 0.14 1.64 -11.57
N LYS A 99 1.39 2.00 -11.84
CA LYS A 99 2.15 1.45 -12.97
C LYS A 99 2.41 -0.04 -12.77
N GLN A 100 2.88 -0.46 -11.60
CA GLN A 100 3.07 -1.88 -11.26
C GLN A 100 1.76 -2.68 -11.38
N LEU A 101 0.64 -2.12 -10.92
CA LEU A 101 -0.68 -2.76 -11.04
C LEU A 101 -1.12 -2.87 -12.50
N ARG A 102 -0.87 -1.88 -13.34
CA ARG A 102 -1.10 -1.92 -14.80
C ARG A 102 -0.30 -3.02 -15.47
N ASP A 103 0.97 -3.16 -15.11
CA ASP A 103 1.90 -4.13 -15.68
C ASP A 103 1.70 -5.53 -15.12
N ARG A 104 0.82 -5.70 -14.13
CA ARG A 104 0.53 -6.96 -13.40
C ARG A 104 1.72 -7.47 -12.58
N ASP A 105 2.60 -6.59 -12.18
CA ASP A 105 3.71 -6.90 -11.28
C ASP A 105 3.23 -7.07 -9.83
N VAL A 106 2.10 -6.44 -9.50
CA VAL A 106 1.42 -6.56 -8.21
C VAL A 106 -0.08 -6.80 -8.38
N ASP A 107 -0.71 -7.35 -7.34
CA ASP A 107 -2.12 -7.75 -7.34
C ASP A 107 -3.03 -6.68 -6.73
N PHE A 108 -2.52 -5.98 -5.73
CA PHE A 108 -3.19 -4.89 -5.02
C PHE A 108 -2.25 -3.71 -4.86
N ALA A 109 -2.80 -2.53 -4.64
CA ALA A 109 -2.02 -1.34 -4.32
C ALA A 109 -2.77 -0.45 -3.33
N ILE A 110 -2.02 0.30 -2.50
CA ILE A 110 -2.56 1.42 -1.74
C ILE A 110 -2.13 2.70 -2.44
N VAL A 111 -3.11 3.53 -2.81
CA VAL A 111 -2.90 4.74 -3.61
C VAL A 111 -3.83 5.87 -3.18
N GLN A 112 -3.50 7.12 -3.53
CA GLN A 112 -4.38 8.26 -3.37
C GLN A 112 -5.54 8.23 -4.38
N ALA A 113 -6.69 8.74 -3.99
CA ALA A 113 -7.90 8.77 -4.81
C ALA A 113 -7.75 9.63 -6.08
N ASP A 114 -6.97 10.73 -6.02
CA ASP A 114 -6.65 11.56 -7.17
C ASP A 114 -5.88 10.78 -8.25
N TRP A 115 -4.88 9.99 -7.85
CA TRP A 115 -4.10 9.21 -8.80
C TRP A 115 -4.85 7.99 -9.29
N GLN A 116 -5.73 7.40 -8.49
CA GLN A 116 -6.69 6.40 -8.95
C GLN A 116 -7.59 6.96 -10.05
N HIS A 117 -8.15 8.18 -9.88
CA HIS A 117 -8.97 8.88 -10.87
C HIS A 117 -8.20 9.09 -12.17
N HIS A 118 -6.99 9.67 -12.10
CA HIS A 118 -6.17 9.94 -13.28
C HIS A 118 -5.73 8.67 -14.01
N ALA A 119 -5.42 7.59 -13.30
CA ALA A 119 -5.09 6.31 -13.92
C ALA A 119 -6.31 5.66 -14.59
N TYR A 120 -7.48 5.72 -13.94
CA TYR A 120 -8.71 5.18 -14.51
C TYR A 120 -9.11 5.87 -15.81
N LEU A 121 -9.00 7.20 -15.87
CA LEU A 121 -9.33 8.00 -17.04
C LEU A 121 -8.18 8.15 -18.06
N GLY A 122 -6.96 7.79 -17.72
CA GLY A 122 -5.77 7.99 -18.58
C GLY A 122 -5.44 9.47 -18.76
N THR A 123 -5.44 10.25 -17.68
CA THR A 123 -5.18 11.68 -17.69
C THR A 123 -3.95 12.04 -16.85
N SER A 124 -3.51 13.30 -16.88
CA SER A 124 -2.33 13.79 -16.16
C SER A 124 -1.08 12.94 -16.48
N VAL A 125 -0.35 12.45 -15.50
CA VAL A 125 0.86 11.62 -15.66
C VAL A 125 0.60 10.26 -16.32
N PHE A 126 -0.67 9.86 -16.48
CA PHE A 126 -1.07 8.61 -17.15
C PHE A 126 -1.52 8.81 -18.60
N ALA A 127 -1.51 10.05 -19.12
CA ALA A 127 -2.00 10.34 -20.49
C ALA A 127 -1.29 9.55 -21.59
N GLU A 128 0.01 9.30 -21.43
CA GLU A 128 0.79 8.49 -22.37
C GLU A 128 0.45 7.00 -22.36
N PHE A 129 -0.09 6.48 -21.23
CA PHE A 129 -0.44 5.08 -21.05
C PHE A 129 -1.90 4.77 -21.40
N GLY A 130 -2.73 5.81 -21.55
CA GLY A 130 -4.18 5.69 -21.73
C GLY A 130 -4.92 5.20 -20.48
N PRO A 131 -6.28 5.09 -20.57
CA PRO A 131 -7.14 4.67 -19.47
C PRO A 131 -6.83 3.28 -18.94
N MET A 132 -6.94 3.09 -17.62
CA MET A 132 -6.93 1.80 -16.95
C MET A 132 -8.37 1.43 -16.55
N ALA A 133 -9.23 1.15 -17.56
CA ALA A 133 -10.66 0.96 -17.36
C ALA A 133 -11.02 -0.28 -16.50
N ASP A 134 -10.10 -1.22 -16.35
CA ASP A 134 -10.24 -2.40 -15.50
C ASP A 134 -9.81 -2.18 -14.04
N LEU A 135 -9.39 -0.96 -13.68
CA LEU A 135 -9.09 -0.59 -12.31
C LEU A 135 -10.35 -0.65 -11.43
N LYS A 136 -10.23 -1.25 -10.26
CA LYS A 136 -11.34 -1.44 -9.31
C LYS A 136 -10.91 -1.02 -7.90
N VAL A 137 -11.85 -0.43 -7.17
CA VAL A 137 -11.68 -0.10 -5.77
C VAL A 137 -12.08 -1.28 -4.90
N VAL A 138 -11.31 -1.54 -3.86
CA VAL A 138 -11.58 -2.57 -2.86
C VAL A 138 -12.08 -1.93 -1.57
N ALA A 139 -11.38 -0.92 -1.07
CA ALA A 139 -11.73 -0.20 0.15
C ALA A 139 -11.20 1.24 0.16
N GLY A 140 -11.93 2.15 0.80
CA GLY A 140 -11.40 3.41 1.29
C GLY A 140 -10.63 3.19 2.59
N LEU A 141 -9.45 3.82 2.73
CA LEU A 141 -8.66 3.74 3.95
C LEU A 141 -8.71 5.10 4.69
N HIS A 142 -7.58 5.63 5.10
CA HIS A 142 -7.48 6.90 5.83
C HIS A 142 -7.54 8.12 4.92
N THR A 143 -7.69 9.28 5.56
CA THR A 143 -7.50 10.58 4.91
C THR A 143 -6.03 10.94 4.93
N GLU A 144 -5.57 11.46 3.81
CA GLU A 144 -4.26 12.06 3.67
C GLU A 144 -4.43 13.55 3.48
N MET A 145 -3.57 14.33 4.10
CA MET A 145 -3.60 15.78 4.04
C MET A 145 -2.26 16.31 3.54
N ALA A 146 -2.30 17.36 2.75
CA ALA A 146 -1.09 18.01 2.27
C ALA A 146 -0.45 18.82 3.41
N ALA A 147 0.86 18.72 3.54
CA ALA A 147 1.64 19.54 4.44
C ALA A 147 2.84 20.12 3.72
N ILE A 148 3.11 21.41 3.92
CA ILE A 148 4.34 22.08 3.53
C ILE A 148 5.07 22.42 4.81
N VAL A 149 6.27 21.92 4.97
CA VAL A 149 7.07 22.06 6.19
C VAL A 149 8.34 22.84 5.87
N ALA A 150 8.63 23.84 6.68
CA ALA A 150 9.84 24.65 6.64
C ALA A 150 10.44 24.78 8.05
N ARG A 151 11.70 25.23 8.16
CA ARG A 151 12.25 25.56 9.46
C ARG A 151 11.52 26.74 10.11
N ALA A 152 11.34 26.70 11.42
CA ALA A 152 10.68 27.77 12.17
C ALA A 152 11.39 29.13 12.06
N ASP A 153 12.69 29.13 11.79
CA ASP A 153 13.52 30.34 11.60
C ASP A 153 13.65 30.80 10.15
N SER A 154 12.95 30.16 9.21
CA SER A 154 13.05 30.46 7.77
C SER A 154 12.51 31.86 7.40
N GLY A 155 11.57 32.37 8.22
CA GLY A 155 10.87 33.62 7.93
C GLY A 155 9.77 33.51 6.87
N PHE A 156 9.48 32.33 6.35
CA PHE A 156 8.37 32.10 5.43
C PHE A 156 7.03 32.20 6.16
N MET A 157 6.09 32.93 5.57
CA MET A 157 4.76 33.15 6.16
C MET A 157 3.65 32.47 5.35
N ASP A 158 3.81 32.38 4.05
CA ASP A 158 2.85 31.80 3.13
C ASP A 158 3.53 31.12 1.93
N LEU A 159 2.72 30.45 1.10
CA LEU A 159 3.19 29.71 -0.07
C LEU A 159 3.94 30.59 -1.10
N SER A 160 3.66 31.90 -1.17
CA SER A 160 4.36 32.81 -2.09
C SER A 160 5.83 33.04 -1.72
N ASP A 161 6.18 32.89 -0.45
CA ASP A 161 7.56 33.01 0.04
C ASP A 161 8.45 31.85 -0.42
N LEU A 162 7.81 30.73 -0.82
CA LEU A 162 8.51 29.57 -1.34
C LEU A 162 8.89 29.66 -2.82
N LYS A 163 8.55 30.78 -3.47
CA LYS A 163 8.89 31.03 -4.87
C LYS A 163 10.41 31.05 -5.07
N GLY A 164 10.92 30.15 -5.93
CA GLY A 164 12.36 30.04 -6.20
C GLY A 164 13.17 29.35 -5.10
N GLN A 165 12.54 28.85 -4.03
CA GLN A 165 13.19 28.14 -2.94
C GLN A 165 13.42 26.66 -3.32
N ARG A 166 14.34 26.01 -2.61
CA ARG A 166 14.66 24.59 -2.76
C ARG A 166 13.60 23.77 -2.01
N ILE A 167 12.67 23.20 -2.77
CA ILE A 167 11.55 22.45 -2.22
C ILE A 167 11.67 20.99 -2.63
N ASN A 168 11.71 20.07 -1.67
CA ASN A 168 11.55 18.65 -1.96
C ASN A 168 10.06 18.30 -1.94
N ILE A 169 9.58 17.71 -3.04
CA ILE A 169 8.16 17.35 -3.23
C ILE A 169 7.90 15.84 -3.12
N GLY A 170 8.87 15.10 -2.62
CA GLY A 170 8.84 13.64 -2.51
C GLY A 170 9.38 12.93 -3.75
N PRO A 171 9.63 11.61 -3.66
CA PRO A 171 10.29 10.86 -4.70
C PRO A 171 9.49 10.84 -6.01
N ALA A 172 10.20 10.69 -7.12
CA ALA A 172 9.59 10.51 -8.43
C ALA A 172 8.63 9.31 -8.42
N GLY A 173 7.41 9.52 -8.93
CA GLY A 173 6.35 8.50 -8.89
C GLY A 173 5.59 8.42 -7.57
N SER A 174 5.87 9.29 -6.60
CA SER A 174 5.03 9.43 -5.40
C SER A 174 3.73 10.19 -5.70
N GLY A 175 2.73 9.96 -4.85
CA GLY A 175 1.51 10.75 -4.86
C GLY A 175 1.79 12.22 -4.54
N SER A 176 2.66 12.49 -3.58
CA SER A 176 3.04 13.86 -3.20
C SER A 176 3.62 14.65 -4.36
N ALA A 177 4.62 14.11 -5.07
CA ALA A 177 5.23 14.77 -6.23
C ALA A 177 4.20 15.08 -7.32
N ALA A 178 3.29 14.14 -7.57
CA ALA A 178 2.26 14.31 -8.56
C ALA A 178 1.19 15.33 -8.12
N THR A 179 0.77 15.32 -6.83
CA THR A 179 -0.17 16.31 -6.26
C THR A 179 0.45 17.72 -6.26
N TRP A 180 1.75 17.84 -5.97
CA TRP A 180 2.45 19.12 -6.16
C TRP A 180 2.34 19.62 -7.60
N GLY A 181 2.45 18.71 -8.58
CA GLY A 181 2.26 19.04 -10.01
C GLY A 181 0.88 19.65 -10.29
N GLN A 182 -0.19 19.17 -9.63
CA GLN A 182 -1.53 19.77 -9.72
C GLN A 182 -1.60 21.11 -9.00
N LEU A 183 -1.12 21.19 -7.76
CA LEU A 183 -1.10 22.42 -6.97
C LEU A 183 -0.31 23.53 -7.71
N SER A 184 0.83 23.18 -8.29
CA SER A 184 1.71 24.16 -8.96
C SER A 184 1.08 24.81 -10.20
N GLN A 185 0.04 24.21 -10.80
CA GLN A 185 -0.71 24.83 -11.90
C GLN A 185 -1.51 26.05 -11.46
N HIS A 186 -1.83 26.17 -10.18
CA HIS A 186 -2.52 27.31 -9.59
C HIS A 186 -1.54 28.38 -9.08
N LEU A 187 -0.22 28.16 -9.16
CA LEU A 187 0.80 29.10 -8.73
C LEU A 187 1.27 29.97 -9.89
N PRO A 188 1.39 31.28 -9.72
CA PRO A 188 1.92 32.19 -10.74
C PRO A 188 3.46 32.13 -10.85
N TRP A 189 4.01 30.90 -10.83
CA TRP A 189 5.45 30.66 -10.84
C TRP A 189 5.93 30.31 -12.25
N SER A 190 7.04 30.91 -12.66
CA SER A 190 7.72 30.58 -13.90
C SER A 190 8.48 29.24 -13.80
N GLU A 191 9.01 28.76 -14.90
CA GLU A 191 9.88 27.57 -14.89
C GLU A 191 11.18 27.81 -14.11
N GLU A 192 11.72 29.04 -14.16
CA GLU A 192 12.89 29.43 -13.37
C GLU A 192 12.60 29.37 -11.86
N ASP A 193 11.41 29.82 -11.44
CA ASP A 193 10.95 29.76 -10.04
C ASP A 193 10.81 28.31 -9.53
N ARG A 194 10.65 27.33 -10.44
CA ARG A 194 10.54 25.90 -10.13
C ARG A 194 11.84 25.13 -10.29
N ALA A 195 12.90 25.76 -10.78
CA ALA A 195 14.15 25.06 -11.11
C ALA A 195 14.87 24.43 -9.91
N ALA A 196 14.59 24.90 -8.70
CA ALA A 196 15.14 24.38 -7.47
C ALA A 196 14.26 23.31 -6.78
N ILE A 197 13.18 22.86 -7.43
CA ILE A 197 12.31 21.78 -6.91
C ILE A 197 13.01 20.44 -7.14
N THR A 198 13.09 19.61 -6.09
CA THR A 198 13.71 18.28 -6.11
C THR A 198 12.69 17.18 -5.81
N GLN A 199 13.03 15.94 -6.19
CA GLN A 199 12.22 14.75 -5.99
C GLN A 199 13.07 13.65 -5.34
N GLU A 200 13.42 13.86 -4.07
CA GLU A 200 14.25 12.95 -3.30
C GLU A 200 13.39 12.11 -2.34
N ASP A 201 13.95 11.00 -1.87
CA ASP A 201 13.29 10.13 -0.89
C ASP A 201 12.95 10.88 0.40
N LEU A 202 11.92 10.39 1.12
CA LEU A 202 11.52 10.95 2.41
C LEU A 202 12.54 10.69 3.53
N SER A 203 13.40 9.69 3.36
CA SER A 203 14.49 9.41 4.31
C SER A 203 15.52 10.54 4.28
N GLY A 204 15.86 11.08 5.45
CA GLY A 204 16.82 12.18 5.57
C GLY A 204 16.25 13.58 5.28
N LEU A 205 14.94 13.73 5.00
CA LEU A 205 14.31 15.04 4.78
C LEU A 205 14.50 15.99 5.96
N GLY A 206 14.39 15.47 7.18
CA GLY A 206 14.61 16.28 8.40
C GLY A 206 16.03 16.84 8.47
N GLU A 207 17.03 16.02 8.18
CA GLU A 207 18.43 16.44 8.14
C GLU A 207 18.67 17.46 7.03
N ALA A 208 18.15 17.22 5.84
CA ALA A 208 18.29 18.12 4.67
C ALA A 208 17.63 19.49 4.93
N LEU A 209 16.44 19.50 5.56
CA LEU A 209 15.76 20.73 5.96
C LEU A 209 16.55 21.48 7.04
N CYS A 210 16.95 20.79 8.10
CA CYS A 210 17.60 21.39 9.26
C CYS A 210 19.02 21.88 8.96
N SER A 211 19.75 21.20 8.05
CA SER A 211 21.06 21.67 7.56
C SER A 211 20.95 22.84 6.58
N GLY A 212 19.76 23.11 6.05
CA GLY A 212 19.54 24.12 5.02
C GLY A 212 19.96 23.65 3.62
N GLU A 213 20.01 22.35 3.36
CA GLU A 213 20.16 21.79 2.01
C GLU A 213 18.90 22.02 1.18
N ILE A 214 17.72 21.88 1.81
CA ILE A 214 16.42 22.31 1.28
C ILE A 214 15.81 23.38 2.19
N ASP A 215 14.90 24.17 1.63
CA ASP A 215 14.23 25.28 2.35
C ASP A 215 12.85 24.86 2.86
N ALA A 216 12.19 23.93 2.16
CA ALA A 216 10.93 23.32 2.52
C ALA A 216 10.78 21.93 1.93
N TYR A 217 9.81 21.17 2.45
CA TYR A 217 9.32 19.98 1.77
C TYR A 217 7.80 19.92 1.76
N PHE A 218 7.26 19.25 0.74
CA PHE A 218 5.84 18.99 0.55
C PHE A 218 5.54 17.51 0.63
N VAL A 219 4.53 17.13 1.41
CA VAL A 219 4.05 15.75 1.52
C VAL A 219 2.52 15.70 1.52
N VAL A 220 1.95 14.65 0.94
CA VAL A 220 0.54 14.27 1.11
C VAL A 220 0.51 12.91 1.78
N ILE A 221 0.05 12.88 3.01
CA ILE A 221 0.23 11.73 3.89
C ILE A 221 -0.84 11.70 4.99
N GLY A 222 -1.02 10.56 5.66
CA GLY A 222 -1.81 10.49 6.89
C GLY A 222 -1.04 11.09 8.08
N HIS A 223 -1.73 11.87 8.90
CA HIS A 223 -1.15 12.53 10.06
C HIS A 223 -1.54 11.84 11.39
N PRO A 224 -0.66 11.91 12.43
CA PRO A 224 0.69 12.45 12.41
C PRO A 224 1.61 11.64 11.50
N ALA A 225 2.51 12.29 10.79
CA ALA A 225 3.43 11.68 9.84
C ALA A 225 4.82 11.53 10.45
N GLY A 226 5.37 10.30 10.43
CA GLY A 226 6.68 10.02 11.02
C GLY A 226 7.80 10.90 10.47
N VAL A 227 7.78 11.22 9.17
CA VAL A 227 8.77 12.12 8.54
C VAL A 227 8.75 13.54 9.17
N ILE A 228 7.59 14.02 9.57
CA ILE A 228 7.46 15.35 10.23
C ILE A 228 7.92 15.25 11.68
N GLU A 229 7.53 14.19 12.40
CA GLU A 229 7.99 13.95 13.77
C GLU A 229 9.51 13.79 13.83
N GLU A 230 10.10 13.00 12.96
CA GLU A 230 11.56 12.84 12.80
C GLU A 230 12.25 14.18 12.50
N THR A 231 11.65 15.03 11.64
CA THR A 231 12.19 16.38 11.38
C THR A 231 12.20 17.25 12.64
N GLN A 232 11.12 17.22 13.43
CA GLN A 232 11.02 17.97 14.68
C GLN A 232 12.02 17.55 15.76
N GLU A 233 12.47 16.27 15.70
CA GLU A 233 13.56 15.81 16.58
C GLU A 233 14.93 16.45 16.24
N VAL A 234 15.11 16.91 14.97
CA VAL A 234 16.36 17.52 14.50
C VAL A 234 16.35 19.04 14.67
N CYS A 235 15.26 19.72 14.29
CA CYS A 235 15.12 21.18 14.45
C CYS A 235 13.66 21.63 14.54
N PRO A 236 13.38 22.81 15.11
CA PRO A 236 12.04 23.40 15.12
C PRO A 236 11.53 23.68 13.71
N VAL A 237 10.29 23.27 13.43
CA VAL A 237 9.61 23.47 12.15
C VAL A 237 8.37 24.35 12.28
N GLN A 238 7.94 24.87 11.15
CA GLN A 238 6.64 25.49 10.95
C GLN A 238 5.95 24.95 9.72
N PHE A 239 4.64 25.08 9.68
CA PHE A 239 3.82 24.69 8.55
C PHE A 239 3.46 25.92 7.71
N ILE A 240 3.55 25.77 6.39
CA ILE A 240 3.15 26.81 5.45
C ILE A 240 1.80 26.43 4.87
N GLU A 241 0.80 27.27 5.05
CA GLU A 241 -0.53 27.03 4.52
C GLU A 241 -0.55 27.16 2.98
N ILE A 242 -1.34 26.30 2.33
CA ILE A 242 -1.55 26.35 0.88
C ILE A 242 -2.29 27.64 0.49
N GLY A 243 -3.07 28.19 1.41
CA GLY A 243 -3.90 29.38 1.23
C GLY A 243 -5.30 29.04 0.67
N ALA A 244 -6.32 29.62 1.27
CA ALA A 244 -7.73 29.33 0.98
C ALA A 244 -8.08 29.42 -0.52
N GLY A 245 -7.60 30.46 -1.21
CA GLY A 245 -7.90 30.66 -2.64
C GLY A 245 -7.36 29.56 -3.58
N ILE A 246 -6.28 28.86 -3.22
CA ILE A 246 -5.74 27.73 -3.99
C ILE A 246 -6.47 26.47 -3.59
N SER A 247 -6.63 26.22 -2.29
CA SER A 247 -7.36 25.06 -1.76
C SER A 247 -8.80 24.99 -2.28
N GLU A 248 -9.52 26.10 -2.27
CA GLU A 248 -10.88 26.20 -2.82
C GLU A 248 -10.95 25.86 -4.31
N LYS A 249 -9.99 26.35 -5.10
CA LYS A 249 -9.91 26.03 -6.55
C LYS A 249 -9.65 24.55 -6.75
N MET A 250 -8.66 23.96 -6.07
CA MET A 250 -8.35 22.54 -6.20
C MET A 250 -9.55 21.67 -5.82
N VAL A 251 -10.29 22.02 -4.76
CA VAL A 251 -11.50 21.29 -4.33
C VAL A 251 -12.65 21.49 -5.33
N ALA A 252 -12.81 22.67 -5.91
CA ALA A 252 -13.86 22.93 -6.90
C ALA A 252 -13.59 22.22 -8.24
N ASP A 253 -12.33 22.14 -8.65
CA ASP A 253 -11.92 21.57 -9.93
C ASP A 253 -11.87 20.03 -9.91
N ALA A 254 -11.81 19.40 -8.71
CA ALA A 254 -11.54 17.98 -8.61
C ALA A 254 -12.31 17.28 -7.47
N PRO A 255 -13.15 16.26 -7.78
CA PRO A 255 -14.02 15.59 -6.81
C PRO A 255 -13.28 14.73 -5.77
N TYR A 256 -12.03 14.43 -6.00
CA TYR A 256 -11.17 13.63 -5.12
C TYR A 256 -10.44 14.47 -4.07
N TYR A 257 -10.44 15.80 -4.19
CA TYR A 257 -9.96 16.69 -3.13
C TYR A 257 -11.12 17.20 -2.28
N ARG A 258 -10.81 17.54 -1.06
CA ARG A 258 -11.71 18.17 -0.10
C ARG A 258 -10.93 19.15 0.77
N ALA A 259 -11.61 20.15 1.29
CA ALA A 259 -11.08 20.96 2.37
C ALA A 259 -10.77 20.05 3.56
N ALA A 260 -9.61 20.18 4.14
CA ALA A 260 -9.14 19.41 5.26
C ALA A 260 -8.34 20.30 6.22
N GLU A 261 -8.12 19.78 7.41
CA GLU A 261 -7.37 20.46 8.47
C GLU A 261 -6.47 19.45 9.17
N ILE A 262 -5.19 19.78 9.33
CA ILE A 262 -4.32 19.05 10.26
C ILE A 262 -4.64 19.63 11.64
N PRO A 263 -5.18 18.80 12.58
CA PRO A 263 -5.66 19.30 13.85
C PRO A 263 -4.57 20.00 14.68
N SER A 264 -4.96 21.03 15.43
CA SER A 264 -4.08 21.65 16.41
C SER A 264 -3.53 20.61 17.38
N GLY A 265 -2.27 20.74 17.76
CA GLY A 265 -1.63 19.82 18.70
C GLY A 265 -1.11 18.51 18.07
N THR A 266 -1.35 18.24 16.77
CA THR A 266 -0.81 17.04 16.10
C THR A 266 0.72 16.98 16.16
N TYR A 267 1.38 18.12 16.05
CA TYR A 267 2.84 18.26 16.03
C TYR A 267 3.37 19.24 17.10
N GLY A 268 2.79 19.24 18.28
CA GLY A 268 3.12 20.18 19.37
C GLY A 268 2.21 21.41 19.40
N GLU A 269 2.71 22.54 19.89
CA GLU A 269 1.92 23.77 20.03
C GLU A 269 1.82 24.53 18.70
N HIS A 270 0.89 24.16 17.85
CA HIS A 270 0.52 24.92 16.66
C HIS A 270 -1.00 25.01 16.54
N ASN A 271 -1.48 26.00 15.80
CA ASN A 271 -2.88 26.08 15.42
C ASN A 271 -3.24 24.97 14.43
N ALA A 272 -4.52 24.74 14.22
CA ALA A 272 -5.00 23.93 13.13
C ALA A 272 -4.49 24.51 11.79
N ILE A 273 -4.10 23.63 10.87
CA ILE A 273 -3.51 24.00 9.58
C ILE A 273 -4.51 23.67 8.48
N GLU A 274 -5.11 24.70 7.90
CA GLU A 274 -6.02 24.54 6.77
C GLU A 274 -5.27 24.05 5.53
N THR A 275 -5.80 23.02 4.88
CA THR A 275 -5.17 22.36 3.75
C THR A 275 -6.18 21.63 2.87
N ILE A 276 -5.68 20.88 1.90
CA ILE A 276 -6.46 19.93 1.09
C ILE A 276 -6.22 18.51 1.58
N GLY A 277 -7.26 17.70 1.47
CA GLY A 277 -7.17 16.27 1.75
C GLY A 277 -7.64 15.41 0.57
N THR A 278 -7.10 14.22 0.51
CA THR A 278 -7.56 13.14 -0.38
C THR A 278 -7.71 11.85 0.42
N ARG A 279 -8.22 10.79 -0.20
CA ARG A 279 -8.38 9.51 0.48
C ARG A 279 -7.37 8.50 -0.01
N ALA A 280 -6.79 7.73 0.90
CA ALA A 280 -6.06 6.53 0.56
C ALA A 280 -7.05 5.41 0.22
N LEU A 281 -6.78 4.65 -0.83
CA LEU A 281 -7.62 3.57 -1.35
C LEU A 281 -6.80 2.29 -1.46
N LEU A 282 -7.41 1.17 -1.09
CA LEU A 282 -6.97 -0.16 -1.52
C LEU A 282 -7.63 -0.46 -2.86
N ILE A 283 -6.84 -0.75 -3.88
CA ILE A 283 -7.28 -0.97 -5.25
C ILE A 283 -6.75 -2.29 -5.81
N THR A 284 -7.37 -2.77 -6.86
CA THR A 284 -6.98 -3.94 -7.65
C THR A 284 -7.50 -3.79 -9.08
N VAL A 285 -7.48 -4.87 -9.84
CA VAL A 285 -8.02 -4.92 -11.21
C VAL A 285 -9.20 -5.88 -11.32
N GLU A 286 -10.03 -5.68 -12.34
CA GLU A 286 -11.26 -6.46 -12.56
C GLU A 286 -11.00 -7.98 -12.62
N GLN A 287 -9.84 -8.41 -13.13
CA GLN A 287 -9.48 -9.81 -13.29
C GLN A 287 -9.08 -10.50 -11.98
N MET A 288 -8.89 -9.75 -10.89
CA MET A 288 -8.63 -10.34 -9.58
C MET A 288 -9.78 -11.25 -9.17
N PRO A 289 -9.53 -12.49 -8.73
CA PRO A 289 -10.61 -13.37 -8.30
C PRO A 289 -11.44 -12.79 -7.16
N ALA A 290 -12.77 -12.80 -7.28
CA ALA A 290 -13.67 -12.22 -6.29
C ALA A 290 -13.44 -12.79 -4.88
N HIS A 291 -13.12 -14.10 -4.78
CA HIS A 291 -12.81 -14.73 -3.49
C HIS A 291 -11.53 -14.19 -2.84
N ALA A 292 -10.53 -13.77 -3.65
CA ALA A 292 -9.31 -13.17 -3.12
C ALA A 292 -9.60 -11.80 -2.51
N VAL A 293 -10.40 -10.97 -3.21
CA VAL A 293 -10.82 -9.64 -2.71
C VAL A 293 -11.66 -9.77 -1.45
N SER A 294 -12.66 -10.66 -1.43
CA SER A 294 -13.49 -10.88 -0.24
C SER A 294 -12.68 -11.46 0.93
N THR A 295 -11.65 -12.28 0.66
CA THR A 295 -10.72 -12.79 1.69
C THR A 295 -9.90 -11.65 2.31
N VAL A 296 -9.37 -10.74 1.50
CA VAL A 296 -8.63 -9.56 1.99
C VAL A 296 -9.51 -8.70 2.89
N LEU A 297 -10.73 -8.38 2.44
CA LEU A 297 -11.69 -7.56 3.21
C LEU A 297 -12.13 -8.25 4.51
N ARG A 298 -12.47 -9.54 4.45
CA ARG A 298 -12.86 -10.33 5.62
C ARG A 298 -11.73 -10.37 6.65
N SER A 299 -10.52 -10.59 6.20
CA SER A 299 -9.34 -10.64 7.07
C SER A 299 -9.07 -9.28 7.72
N LEU A 300 -9.18 -8.19 6.96
CA LEU A 300 -9.02 -6.83 7.46
C LEU A 300 -10.08 -6.51 8.53
N LEU A 301 -11.36 -6.75 8.25
CA LEU A 301 -12.44 -6.47 9.20
C LEU A 301 -12.40 -7.36 10.44
N SER A 302 -11.98 -8.62 10.31
CA SER A 302 -11.85 -9.52 11.46
C SER A 302 -10.73 -9.12 12.44
N ASP A 303 -9.77 -8.32 11.99
CA ASP A 303 -8.63 -7.83 12.80
C ASP A 303 -8.60 -6.28 12.85
N ILE A 304 -9.75 -5.63 12.61
CA ILE A 304 -9.87 -4.16 12.45
C ILE A 304 -9.34 -3.38 13.66
N GLU A 305 -9.60 -3.86 14.86
CA GLU A 305 -9.11 -3.22 16.08
C GLU A 305 -7.58 -3.17 16.13
N ARG A 306 -6.94 -4.25 15.69
CA ARG A 306 -5.48 -4.28 15.57
C ARG A 306 -4.99 -3.43 14.41
N PHE A 307 -5.72 -3.41 13.29
CA PHE A 307 -5.38 -2.57 12.15
C PHE A 307 -5.37 -1.08 12.52
N ARG A 308 -6.35 -0.63 13.31
CA ARG A 308 -6.42 0.75 13.83
C ARG A 308 -5.21 1.16 14.65
N THR A 309 -4.54 0.21 15.32
CA THR A 309 -3.39 0.51 16.20
C THR A 309 -2.06 0.64 15.46
N VAL A 310 -1.99 0.34 14.15
CA VAL A 310 -0.71 0.38 13.44
C VAL A 310 -0.29 1.78 13.04
N HIS A 311 -1.25 2.73 13.00
CA HIS A 311 -0.96 4.14 12.76
C HIS A 311 -2.14 5.00 13.24
N PRO A 312 -1.89 6.18 13.85
CA PRO A 312 -2.97 7.07 14.32
C PRO A 312 -3.97 7.46 13.24
N ALA A 313 -3.53 7.69 11.99
CA ALA A 313 -4.41 8.00 10.86
C ALA A 313 -5.47 6.92 10.57
N LEU A 314 -5.34 5.71 11.11
CA LEU A 314 -6.25 4.59 10.92
C LEU A 314 -7.22 4.39 12.11
N THR A 315 -7.07 5.17 13.18
CA THR A 315 -7.79 4.95 14.46
C THR A 315 -9.31 4.92 14.31
N ASP A 316 -9.86 5.78 13.46
CA ASP A 316 -11.31 5.93 13.31
C ASP A 316 -11.90 5.03 12.20
N LEU A 317 -11.05 4.26 11.48
CA LEU A 317 -11.50 3.45 10.36
C LEU A 317 -12.45 2.33 10.80
N ASP A 318 -13.63 2.27 10.20
CA ASP A 318 -14.62 1.22 10.42
C ASP A 318 -15.13 0.60 9.11
N GLY A 319 -16.02 -0.40 9.23
CA GLY A 319 -16.55 -1.10 8.06
C GLY A 319 -17.37 -0.19 7.12
N ALA A 320 -18.07 0.80 7.64
CA ALA A 320 -18.83 1.74 6.82
C ALA A 320 -17.91 2.68 6.05
N GLN A 321 -16.85 3.12 6.69
CA GLN A 321 -15.85 3.97 6.05
C GLN A 321 -15.04 3.26 4.97
N LEU A 322 -14.85 1.94 5.08
CA LEU A 322 -14.21 1.16 4.01
C LEU A 322 -14.99 1.21 2.69
N VAL A 323 -16.32 1.33 2.75
CA VAL A 323 -17.19 1.42 1.57
C VAL A 323 -17.23 2.83 0.98
N GLU A 324 -17.02 3.86 1.80
CA GLU A 324 -17.12 5.28 1.40
C GLU A 324 -15.92 5.72 0.53
N ALA A 325 -15.76 5.07 -0.61
CA ALA A 325 -14.83 5.50 -1.64
C ALA A 325 -15.61 6.18 -2.78
N LYS A 326 -15.76 7.50 -2.72
CA LYS A 326 -16.27 8.28 -3.86
C LYS A 326 -15.15 8.40 -4.89
N THR A 327 -15.18 7.52 -5.89
CA THR A 327 -14.16 7.42 -6.92
C THR A 327 -14.79 7.15 -8.28
N GLU A 328 -14.06 7.46 -9.36
CA GLU A 328 -14.51 7.16 -10.73
C GLU A 328 -14.48 5.64 -11.02
N ALA A 329 -13.45 4.92 -10.56
CA ALA A 329 -13.43 3.48 -10.72
C ALA A 329 -14.46 2.82 -9.79
N PRO A 330 -15.23 1.84 -10.30
CA PRO A 330 -16.23 1.14 -9.50
C PRO A 330 -15.55 0.19 -8.49
N LEU A 331 -16.32 -0.20 -7.47
CA LEU A 331 -15.94 -1.28 -6.57
C LEU A 331 -15.72 -2.59 -7.35
N HIS A 332 -14.76 -3.38 -6.89
CA HIS A 332 -14.56 -4.73 -7.38
C HIS A 332 -15.75 -5.63 -7.01
N LEU A 333 -16.16 -6.55 -7.91
CA LEU A 333 -17.30 -7.43 -7.66
C LEU A 333 -17.22 -8.18 -6.32
N GLY A 334 -16.03 -8.69 -5.98
CA GLY A 334 -15.80 -9.37 -4.70
C GLY A 334 -15.88 -8.44 -3.49
N ALA A 335 -15.65 -7.14 -3.67
CA ALA A 335 -15.88 -6.13 -2.64
C ALA A 335 -17.36 -5.82 -2.49
N VAL A 336 -18.10 -5.64 -3.60
CA VAL A 336 -19.56 -5.42 -3.58
C VAL A 336 -20.24 -6.57 -2.84
N GLN A 337 -20.02 -7.82 -3.27
CA GLN A 337 -20.60 -8.99 -2.63
C GLN A 337 -20.29 -9.06 -1.14
N PHE A 338 -19.04 -8.80 -0.78
CA PHE A 338 -18.63 -8.81 0.63
C PHE A 338 -19.36 -7.74 1.45
N TYR A 339 -19.46 -6.51 0.93
CA TYR A 339 -20.11 -5.41 1.64
C TYR A 339 -21.64 -5.57 1.73
N GLU A 340 -22.30 -6.16 0.72
CA GLU A 340 -23.70 -6.56 0.76
C GLU A 340 -23.93 -7.64 1.83
N ASP A 341 -23.10 -8.68 1.88
CA ASP A 341 -23.15 -9.74 2.89
C ASP A 341 -22.98 -9.23 4.33
N GLN A 342 -22.21 -8.14 4.51
CA GLN A 342 -21.99 -7.50 5.80
C GLN A 342 -23.02 -6.40 6.12
N GLY A 343 -23.91 -6.06 5.19
CA GLY A 343 -24.93 -5.01 5.37
C GLY A 343 -24.39 -3.58 5.29
N TYR A 344 -23.23 -3.38 4.70
CA TYR A 344 -22.66 -2.05 4.43
C TYR A 344 -23.12 -1.47 3.09
N LEU A 345 -23.58 -2.31 2.17
CA LEU A 345 -24.28 -1.94 0.94
C LEU A 345 -25.70 -2.54 0.95
N PRO A 346 -26.67 -1.88 0.25
CA PRO A 346 -28.07 -2.35 0.16
C PRO A 346 -28.22 -3.62 -0.66
#